data_2d8e9ca24441afb935859ec178b3a010
#
_entry.id   2d8e9ca24441afb935859ec178b3a010
#
_cell.length_a   1.000
_cell.length_b   1.000
_cell.length_c   1.000
_cell.angle_alpha   90.00
_cell.angle_beta   90.00
_cell.angle_gamma   90.00
#
_symmetry.space_group_name_H-M   'P 1'
#
loop_
_entity.id
_entity.type
_entity.pdbx_description
1 polymer ?
#
loop_
_entity_poly.entity_id
_entity_poly.type
_entity_poly.pdbx_seq_one_letter_code
_entity_poly.pdbx_strand_id
1 'polypeptide(L)'
;MKSEKENQLKKFKKREKEERKALEKITHPKIREEISNQIKSLKMSYCLISIPLVAESERRQNFDRILVVDCPEKEQLERVMSRDLLEKEQVSAIMKAQANREERLSIADDVIDNSSQQISLSTEIQRLHKLYEQLAQKLSPVNE
;
A
#
# COMPACT_ATOMS: atom_id res chain seq x y z
N MET A 1 -0.05 11.91 -39.91
CA MET A 1 -0.47 12.77 -38.76
C MET A 1 -0.71 11.99 -37.46
N LYS A 2 -1.34 10.82 -37.41
CA LYS A 2 -1.46 9.99 -36.18
C LYS A 2 -0.10 9.60 -35.55
N SER A 3 0.86 9.22 -36.38
CA SER A 3 2.20 8.74 -35.96
C SER A 3 3.04 9.78 -35.20
N GLU A 4 2.94 11.05 -35.54
CA GLU A 4 3.78 12.10 -34.93
C GLU A 4 3.27 12.50 -33.53
N LYS A 5 1.94 12.59 -33.37
CA LYS A 5 1.32 12.80 -32.05
C LYS A 5 1.56 11.63 -31.09
N GLU A 6 1.52 10.40 -31.60
CA GLU A 6 1.81 9.21 -30.82
C GLU A 6 3.28 9.17 -30.36
N ASN A 7 4.21 9.59 -31.22
CA ASN A 7 5.62 9.68 -30.88
C ASN A 7 5.91 10.79 -29.85
N GLN A 8 5.26 11.93 -29.97
CA GLN A 8 5.34 13.00 -28.97
C GLN A 8 4.79 12.56 -27.62
N LEU A 9 3.63 11.88 -27.59
CA LEU A 9 3.04 11.34 -26.37
C LEU A 9 3.93 10.28 -25.71
N LYS A 10 4.58 9.40 -26.48
CA LYS A 10 5.54 8.42 -25.97
C LYS A 10 6.77 9.09 -25.36
N LYS A 11 7.31 10.13 -26.01
CA LYS A 11 8.43 10.91 -25.46
C LYS A 11 8.05 11.63 -24.17
N PHE A 12 6.87 12.22 -24.11
CA PHE A 12 6.36 12.89 -22.91
C PHE A 12 6.22 11.91 -21.73
N LYS A 13 5.56 10.76 -21.94
CA LYS A 13 5.41 9.72 -20.91
C LYS A 13 6.76 9.14 -20.45
N LYS A 14 7.72 9.01 -21.34
CA LYS A 14 9.07 8.54 -20.98
C LYS A 14 9.77 9.56 -20.08
N ARG A 15 9.72 10.84 -20.44
CA ARG A 15 10.31 11.95 -19.67
C ARG A 15 9.68 12.05 -18.28
N GLU A 16 8.37 12.03 -18.19
CA GLU A 16 7.63 12.03 -16.93
C GLU A 16 8.04 10.86 -16.02
N LYS A 17 8.22 9.67 -16.58
CA LYS A 17 8.69 8.49 -15.85
C LYS A 17 10.14 8.66 -15.35
N GLU A 18 11.01 9.26 -16.13
CA GLU A 18 12.41 9.53 -15.76
C GLU A 18 12.49 10.58 -14.65
N GLU A 19 11.73 11.68 -14.77
CA GLU A 19 11.65 12.74 -13.76
C GLU A 19 11.09 12.20 -12.43
N ARG A 20 10.04 11.36 -12.49
CA ARG A 20 9.51 10.69 -11.30
C ARG A 20 10.54 9.79 -10.63
N LYS A 21 11.27 8.98 -11.39
CA LYS A 21 12.35 8.13 -10.85
C LYS A 21 13.47 8.95 -10.22
N ALA A 22 13.83 10.09 -10.80
CA ALA A 22 14.84 10.97 -10.24
C ALA A 22 14.39 11.55 -8.90
N LEU A 23 13.13 11.99 -8.82
CA LEU A 23 12.52 12.47 -7.56
C LEU A 23 12.46 11.35 -6.50
N GLU A 24 12.01 10.17 -6.87
CA GLU A 24 11.94 9.00 -6.00
C GLU A 24 13.32 8.63 -5.44
N LYS A 25 14.36 8.71 -6.25
CA LYS A 25 15.75 8.43 -5.84
C LYS A 25 16.25 9.39 -4.75
N ILE A 26 15.76 10.62 -4.73
CA ILE A 26 16.10 11.63 -3.73
C ILE A 26 15.22 11.48 -2.48
N THR A 27 13.92 11.30 -2.67
CA THR A 27 12.94 11.33 -1.58
C THR A 27 12.90 10.02 -0.79
N HIS A 28 13.05 8.88 -1.44
CA HIS A 28 12.94 7.57 -0.79
C HIS A 28 13.98 7.32 0.31
N PRO A 29 15.26 7.70 0.18
CA PRO A 29 16.21 7.56 1.29
C PRO A 29 15.82 8.38 2.50
N LYS A 30 15.40 9.63 2.29
CA LYS A 30 14.99 10.55 3.37
C LYS A 30 13.72 10.06 4.09
N ILE A 31 12.73 9.59 3.33
CA ILE A 31 11.51 9.01 3.91
C ILE A 31 11.85 7.78 4.75
N ARG A 32 12.75 6.92 4.29
CA ARG A 32 13.18 5.72 5.05
C ARG A 32 13.90 6.09 6.35
N GLU A 33 14.78 7.06 6.29
CA GLU A 33 15.50 7.55 7.46
C GLU A 33 14.52 8.11 8.49
N GLU A 34 13.56 8.91 8.05
CA GLU A 34 12.54 9.48 8.92
C GLU A 34 11.65 8.40 9.55
N ILE A 35 11.16 7.42 8.76
CA ILE A 35 10.40 6.28 9.28
C ILE A 35 11.24 5.51 10.31
N SER A 36 12.51 5.23 10.02
CA SER A 36 13.40 4.53 10.95
C SER A 36 13.59 5.30 12.26
N ASN A 37 13.74 6.60 12.18
CA ASN A 37 13.90 7.45 13.36
C ASN A 37 12.61 7.50 14.20
N GLN A 38 11.46 7.59 13.55
CA GLN A 38 10.17 7.53 14.24
C GLN A 38 9.98 6.19 14.94
N ILE A 39 10.23 5.07 14.25
CA ILE A 39 10.12 3.72 14.85
C ILE A 39 11.00 3.59 16.09
N LYS A 40 12.27 4.03 16.03
CA LYS A 40 13.19 3.96 17.18
C LYS A 40 12.74 4.76 18.39
N SER A 41 11.94 5.79 18.19
CA SER A 41 11.39 6.63 19.26
C SER A 41 10.13 6.03 19.92
N LEU A 42 9.51 5.02 19.30
CA LEU A 42 8.29 4.40 19.81
C LEU A 42 8.60 3.49 21.00
N LYS A 43 7.75 3.59 22.02
CA LYS A 43 7.78 2.71 23.22
C LYS A 43 6.69 1.63 23.16
N MET A 44 6.15 1.38 21.98
CA MET A 44 5.07 0.43 21.76
C MET A 44 5.63 -0.92 21.31
N SER A 45 4.89 -1.98 21.57
CA SER A 45 5.28 -3.35 21.19
C SER A 45 5.40 -3.52 19.68
N TYR A 46 4.56 -2.84 18.91
CA TYR A 46 4.57 -2.84 17.45
C TYR A 46 4.04 -1.52 16.88
N CYS A 47 4.26 -1.27 15.61
CA CYS A 47 3.71 -0.13 14.88
C CYS A 47 3.14 -0.56 13.53
N LEU A 48 2.19 0.21 13.01
CA LEU A 48 1.65 0.06 11.67
C LEU A 48 2.17 1.20 10.78
N ILE A 49 2.66 0.84 9.60
CA ILE A 49 3.14 1.79 8.61
C ILE A 49 2.22 1.69 7.40
N SER A 50 1.47 2.76 7.10
CA SER A 50 0.63 2.80 5.91
C SER A 50 1.47 3.16 4.68
N ILE A 51 1.61 2.21 3.77
CA ILE A 51 2.38 2.38 2.54
C ILE A 51 1.47 2.12 1.34
N PRO A 52 1.15 3.14 0.56
CA PRO A 52 0.49 2.94 -0.72
C PRO A 52 1.39 2.14 -1.67
N LEU A 53 0.78 1.26 -2.47
CA LEU A 53 1.48 0.55 -3.55
C LEU A 53 2.65 -0.34 -3.08
N VAL A 54 2.53 -0.96 -1.90
CA VAL A 54 3.57 -1.87 -1.39
C VAL A 54 3.73 -3.11 -2.29
N ALA A 55 2.65 -3.55 -2.95
CA ALA A 55 2.65 -4.70 -3.83
C ALA A 55 3.53 -4.49 -5.09
N GLU A 56 3.63 -3.25 -5.56
CA GLU A 56 4.45 -2.84 -6.70
C GLU A 56 5.90 -2.52 -6.31
N SER A 57 6.21 -2.53 -5.01
CA SER A 57 7.54 -2.17 -4.50
C SER A 57 8.40 -3.40 -4.21
N GLU A 58 9.70 -3.28 -4.40
CA GLU A 58 10.69 -4.30 -3.99
C GLU A 58 10.87 -4.36 -2.45
N ARG A 59 10.06 -3.62 -1.68
CA ARG A 59 10.26 -3.36 -0.25
C ARG A 59 9.58 -4.34 0.69
N ARG A 60 8.95 -5.38 0.18
CA ARG A 60 8.26 -6.42 0.99
C ARG A 60 9.14 -7.01 2.09
N GLN A 61 10.45 -7.11 1.83
CA GLN A 61 11.42 -7.72 2.73
C GLN A 61 11.78 -6.88 3.96
N ASN A 62 11.29 -5.65 4.04
CA ASN A 62 11.64 -4.72 5.13
C ASN A 62 10.59 -4.65 6.24
N PHE A 63 9.57 -5.49 6.19
CA PHE A 63 8.48 -5.53 7.15
C PHE A 63 8.35 -6.93 7.73
N ASP A 64 8.09 -7.03 9.03
CA ASP A 64 7.88 -8.31 9.70
C ASP A 64 6.60 -8.98 9.20
N ARG A 65 5.57 -8.18 8.87
CA ARG A 65 4.30 -8.64 8.33
C ARG A 65 3.67 -7.58 7.42
N ILE A 66 2.90 -8.06 6.45
CA ILE A 66 2.11 -7.23 5.54
C ILE A 66 0.63 -7.49 5.80
N LEU A 67 -0.06 -6.45 6.22
CA LEU A 67 -1.52 -6.43 6.37
C LEU A 67 -2.15 -5.78 5.15
N VAL A 68 -3.02 -6.52 4.47
CA VAL A 68 -3.81 -6.00 3.34
C VAL A 68 -5.24 -5.72 3.81
N VAL A 69 -5.72 -4.52 3.55
CA VAL A 69 -7.14 -4.17 3.68
C VAL A 69 -7.79 -4.39 2.32
N ASP A 70 -8.64 -5.38 2.24
CA ASP A 70 -9.25 -5.84 1.01
C ASP A 70 -10.74 -5.49 0.92
N CYS A 71 -11.22 -5.25 -0.29
CA CYS A 71 -12.65 -5.23 -0.61
C CYS A 71 -12.84 -5.62 -2.09
N PRO A 72 -14.06 -6.08 -2.49
CA PRO A 72 -14.36 -6.37 -3.88
C PRO A 72 -14.07 -5.20 -4.80
N GLU A 73 -13.52 -5.45 -5.98
CA GLU A 73 -13.13 -4.40 -6.95
C GLU A 73 -14.29 -3.47 -7.32
N LYS A 74 -15.51 -4.04 -7.39
CA LYS A 74 -16.72 -3.26 -7.64
C LYS A 74 -16.95 -2.21 -6.56
N GLU A 75 -16.85 -2.60 -5.30
CA GLU A 75 -17.00 -1.67 -4.17
C GLU A 75 -15.86 -0.65 -4.12
N GLN A 76 -14.64 -1.08 -4.42
CA GLN A 76 -13.49 -0.17 -4.51
C GLN A 76 -13.73 0.91 -5.56
N LEU A 77 -14.22 0.53 -6.75
CA LEU A 77 -14.58 1.43 -7.83
C LEU A 77 -15.65 2.45 -7.39
N GLU A 78 -16.74 1.96 -6.80
CA GLU A 78 -17.86 2.79 -6.35
C GLU A 78 -17.42 3.79 -5.26
N ARG A 79 -16.61 3.35 -4.30
CA ARG A 79 -16.09 4.20 -3.23
C ARG A 79 -15.17 5.31 -3.75
N VAL A 80 -14.29 5.00 -4.70
CA VAL A 80 -13.38 5.99 -5.29
C VAL A 80 -14.16 6.99 -6.13
N MET A 81 -15.10 6.54 -6.97
CA MET A 81 -15.96 7.44 -7.75
C MET A 81 -16.70 8.43 -6.85
N SER A 82 -17.28 7.93 -5.74
CA SER A 82 -18.03 8.77 -4.81
C SER A 82 -17.16 9.74 -4.01
N ARG A 83 -15.98 9.29 -3.58
CA ARG A 83 -15.06 10.11 -2.77
C ARG A 83 -14.39 11.21 -3.58
N ASP A 84 -13.90 10.88 -4.77
CA ASP A 84 -13.03 11.73 -5.57
C ASP A 84 -13.77 12.41 -6.73
N LEU A 85 -15.07 12.13 -6.89
CA LEU A 85 -15.95 12.65 -7.96
C LEU A 85 -15.36 12.38 -9.35
N LEU A 86 -14.76 11.21 -9.55
CA LEU A 86 -14.16 10.78 -10.81
C LEU A 86 -15.13 9.90 -11.60
N GLU A 87 -15.00 9.95 -12.93
CA GLU A 87 -15.73 9.08 -13.85
C GLU A 87 -15.19 7.64 -13.78
N LYS A 88 -16.06 6.67 -14.06
CA LYS A 88 -15.77 5.24 -14.00
C LYS A 88 -14.52 4.84 -14.82
N GLU A 89 -14.39 5.43 -16.01
CA GLU A 89 -13.28 5.17 -16.93
C GLU A 89 -11.94 5.62 -16.33
N GLN A 90 -11.93 6.75 -15.64
CA GLN A 90 -10.74 7.28 -14.98
C GLN A 90 -10.33 6.38 -13.81
N VAL A 91 -11.27 6.00 -12.94
CA VAL A 91 -10.99 5.11 -11.80
C VAL A 91 -10.53 3.74 -12.29
N SER A 92 -11.19 3.18 -13.32
CA SER A 92 -10.78 1.89 -13.91
C SER A 92 -9.37 1.93 -14.50
N ALA A 93 -8.97 3.05 -15.10
CA ALA A 93 -7.61 3.22 -15.62
C ALA A 93 -6.57 3.27 -14.49
N ILE A 94 -6.88 3.95 -13.37
CA ILE A 94 -6.03 4.01 -12.18
C ILE A 94 -5.88 2.60 -11.58
N MET A 95 -6.99 1.89 -11.38
CA MET A 95 -6.96 0.53 -10.83
C MET A 95 -6.13 -0.44 -11.69
N LYS A 96 -6.27 -0.37 -13.02
CA LYS A 96 -5.48 -1.19 -13.95
C LYS A 96 -3.98 -0.87 -13.97
N ALA A 97 -3.59 0.31 -13.52
CA ALA A 97 -2.18 0.70 -13.44
C ALA A 97 -1.50 0.23 -12.14
N GLN A 98 -2.26 -0.26 -11.19
CA GLN A 98 -1.80 -0.80 -9.90
C GLN A 98 -1.82 -2.33 -9.92
N ALA A 99 -1.21 -2.95 -8.90
CA ALA A 99 -1.32 -4.38 -8.68
C ALA A 99 -2.78 -4.80 -8.56
N ASN A 100 -3.15 -5.89 -9.21
CA ASN A 100 -4.51 -6.41 -9.12
C ASN A 100 -4.78 -7.01 -7.73
N ARG A 101 -6.04 -7.37 -7.44
CA ARG A 101 -6.45 -7.91 -6.15
C ARG A 101 -5.69 -9.18 -5.78
N GLU A 102 -5.50 -10.09 -6.73
CA GLU A 102 -4.78 -11.35 -6.51
C GLU A 102 -3.31 -11.11 -6.15
N GLU A 103 -2.64 -10.22 -6.87
CA GLU A 103 -1.27 -9.80 -6.57
C GLU A 103 -1.14 -9.17 -5.17
N ARG A 104 -2.09 -8.31 -4.76
CA ARG A 104 -2.10 -7.74 -3.42
C ARG A 104 -2.31 -8.80 -2.34
N LEU A 105 -3.24 -9.72 -2.54
CA LEU A 105 -3.52 -10.79 -1.58
C LEU A 105 -2.37 -11.81 -1.50
N SER A 106 -1.65 -12.03 -2.59
CA SER A 106 -0.51 -12.98 -2.61
C SER A 106 0.66 -12.57 -1.73
N ILE A 107 0.77 -11.29 -1.37
CA ILE A 107 1.83 -10.77 -0.51
C ILE A 107 1.40 -10.60 0.95
N ALA A 108 0.12 -10.79 1.23
CA ALA A 108 -0.43 -10.54 2.56
C ALA A 108 -0.09 -11.68 3.53
N ASP A 109 0.40 -11.33 4.70
CA ASP A 109 0.44 -12.22 5.86
C ASP A 109 -0.90 -12.23 6.59
N ASP A 110 -1.59 -11.10 6.58
CA ASP A 110 -2.92 -10.91 7.18
C ASP A 110 -3.81 -10.12 6.23
N VAL A 111 -5.11 -10.38 6.30
CA VAL A 111 -6.11 -9.66 5.49
C VAL A 111 -7.23 -9.17 6.40
N ILE A 112 -7.62 -7.91 6.22
CA ILE A 112 -8.88 -7.38 6.77
C ILE A 112 -9.86 -7.22 5.62
N ASP A 113 -11.01 -7.87 5.74
CA ASP A 113 -12.12 -7.63 4.82
C ASP A 113 -12.81 -6.31 5.21
N ASN A 114 -12.76 -5.34 4.29
CA ASN A 114 -13.43 -4.05 4.41
C ASN A 114 -14.60 -3.93 3.40
N SER A 115 -15.22 -5.05 3.06
CA SER A 115 -16.45 -5.05 2.25
C SER A 115 -17.65 -4.53 3.04
N SER A 116 -18.70 -4.14 2.31
CA SER A 116 -19.97 -3.73 2.91
C SER A 116 -20.72 -4.89 3.60
N GLN A 117 -20.31 -6.14 3.30
CA GLN A 117 -20.89 -7.35 3.90
C GLN A 117 -20.22 -7.76 5.22
N GLN A 118 -19.15 -7.09 5.60
CA GLN A 118 -18.43 -7.42 6.81
C GLN A 118 -19.26 -7.14 8.08
N ILE A 119 -19.40 -8.16 8.90
CA ILE A 119 -20.27 -8.13 10.08
C ILE A 119 -19.63 -7.35 11.24
N SER A 120 -18.31 -7.39 11.39
CA SER A 120 -17.60 -6.70 12.48
C SER A 120 -16.12 -6.43 12.18
N LEU A 121 -15.83 -5.29 11.59
CA LEU A 121 -14.47 -4.78 11.41
C LEU A 121 -13.73 -4.65 12.75
N SER A 122 -14.45 -4.21 13.80
CA SER A 122 -13.88 -4.05 15.14
C SER A 122 -13.37 -5.36 15.73
N THR A 123 -14.10 -6.45 15.57
CA THR A 123 -13.67 -7.77 16.06
C THR A 123 -12.41 -8.25 15.35
N GLU A 124 -12.31 -8.03 14.04
CA GLU A 124 -11.15 -8.42 13.26
C GLU A 124 -9.92 -7.60 13.63
N ILE A 125 -10.09 -6.30 13.82
CA ILE A 125 -9.02 -5.42 14.31
C ILE A 125 -8.53 -5.85 15.68
N GLN A 126 -9.44 -6.17 16.61
CA GLN A 126 -9.06 -6.64 17.95
C GLN A 126 -8.32 -7.98 17.91
N ARG A 127 -8.73 -8.90 17.04
CA ARG A 127 -8.04 -10.19 16.84
C ARG A 127 -6.60 -9.96 16.35
N LEU A 128 -6.41 -9.12 15.34
CA LEU A 128 -5.10 -8.81 14.80
C LEU A 128 -4.22 -8.04 15.80
N HIS A 129 -4.80 -7.11 16.55
CA HIS A 129 -4.09 -6.40 17.61
C HIS A 129 -3.49 -7.38 18.63
N LYS A 130 -4.29 -8.30 19.15
CA LYS A 130 -3.80 -9.33 20.08
C LYS A 130 -2.72 -10.22 19.46
N LEU A 131 -2.87 -10.59 18.19
CA LEU A 131 -1.87 -11.37 17.46
C LEU A 131 -0.54 -10.60 17.38
N TYR A 132 -0.58 -9.33 17.03
CA TYR A 132 0.63 -8.53 16.86
C TYR A 132 1.34 -8.26 18.20
N GLU A 133 0.59 -8.04 19.28
CA GLU A 133 1.17 -7.96 20.62
C GLU A 133 1.91 -9.25 21.00
N GLN A 134 1.30 -10.40 20.76
CA GLN A 134 1.92 -11.71 21.06
C GLN A 134 3.17 -11.97 20.21
N LEU A 135 3.16 -11.59 18.93
CA LEU A 135 4.30 -11.73 18.05
C LEU A 135 5.44 -10.80 18.46
N ALA A 136 5.13 -9.56 18.80
CA ALA A 136 6.13 -8.60 19.27
C ALA A 136 6.81 -9.04 20.57
N GLN A 137 6.06 -9.63 21.51
CA GLN A 137 6.61 -10.20 22.75
C GLN A 137 7.61 -11.34 22.47
N LYS A 138 7.34 -12.17 21.47
CA LYS A 138 8.25 -13.28 21.10
C LYS A 138 9.53 -12.79 20.41
N LEU A 139 9.48 -11.64 19.75
CA LEU A 139 10.63 -11.05 19.05
C LEU A 139 11.47 -10.15 19.97
N SER A 140 10.91 -9.71 21.10
CA SER A 140 11.67 -8.97 22.10
C SER A 140 12.67 -9.93 22.76
N PRO A 141 14.00 -9.64 22.77
CA PRO A 141 14.94 -10.46 23.51
C PRO A 141 14.51 -10.45 24.97
N VAL A 142 14.41 -11.65 25.56
CA VAL A 142 14.24 -11.81 27.01
C VAL A 142 15.49 -11.19 27.64
N ASN A 143 15.36 -9.98 28.21
CA ASN A 143 16.38 -9.43 29.04
C ASN A 143 16.39 -10.26 30.35
N GLU A 144 17.25 -11.26 30.40
CA GLU A 144 17.71 -11.84 31.66
C GLU A 144 18.70 -10.90 32.36
#